data_2bf65d4cbbf35e6c617a381a7c56fe27
#
_entry.id   2bf65d4cbbf35e6c617a381a7c56fe27
#
_cell.length_a   1.000
_cell.length_b   1.000
_cell.length_c   1.000
_cell.angle_alpha   90.00
_cell.angle_beta   90.00
_cell.angle_gamma   90.00
#
_symmetry.space_group_name_H-M   'P 1'
#
loop_
_entity.id
_entity.type
_entity.pdbx_description
1 polymer ?
#
loop_
_entity_poly.entity_id
_entity_poly.type
_entity_poly.pdbx_seq_one_letter_code
_entity_poly.pdbx_strand_id
1 'polypeptide(L)'
;MAVILIVEDDGFLRDDAETMIQGWGHDILSASDVDEALSLLRSPRQIDALFTDIYLKKAVLGGYEVADQAVKLRLNLPVLYTTGNTIDDKMKTLFVDGAHFLQKPYTRFQLQSSVEVLLAP
;
A
#
# COMPACT_ATOMS: atom_id res chain seq x y z
N MET A 1 4.02 16.40 -5.72
CA MET A 1 3.24 15.94 -4.56
C MET A 1 2.27 14.85 -4.97
N ALA A 2 2.37 13.71 -4.32
CA ALA A 2 1.56 12.54 -4.66
C ALA A 2 0.47 12.32 -3.61
N VAL A 3 -0.56 11.56 -3.98
CA VAL A 3 -1.58 11.06 -3.05
C VAL A 3 -1.38 9.56 -2.92
N ILE A 4 -1.13 9.07 -1.73
CA ILE A 4 -0.85 7.66 -1.47
C ILE A 4 -2.00 7.07 -0.66
N LEU A 5 -2.58 5.99 -1.16
CA LEU A 5 -3.59 5.22 -0.42
C LEU A 5 -2.87 4.21 0.46
N ILE A 6 -3.07 4.32 1.77
CA ILE A 6 -2.49 3.43 2.77
C ILE A 6 -3.57 2.48 3.26
N VAL A 7 -3.32 1.18 3.15
CA VAL A 7 -4.24 0.14 3.63
C VAL A 7 -3.55 -0.64 4.74
N GLU A 8 -3.98 -0.42 5.96
CA GLU A 8 -3.40 -1.02 7.16
C GLU A 8 -4.49 -1.11 8.22
N ASP A 9 -4.76 -2.30 8.73
CA ASP A 9 -5.82 -2.49 9.73
C ASP A 9 -5.40 -2.16 11.17
N ASP A 10 -4.10 -2.15 11.45
CA ASP A 10 -3.59 -1.71 12.75
C ASP A 10 -3.55 -0.19 12.77
N GLY A 11 -4.41 0.42 13.60
CA GLY A 11 -4.54 1.88 13.65
C GLY A 11 -3.25 2.59 14.05
N PHE A 12 -2.46 1.97 14.93
CA PHE A 12 -1.20 2.54 15.38
C PHE A 12 -0.17 2.58 14.26
N LEU A 13 -0.03 1.45 13.54
CA LEU A 13 0.91 1.35 12.41
C LEU A 13 0.46 2.24 11.26
N ARG A 14 -0.85 2.33 11.03
CA ARG A 14 -1.40 3.20 9.99
C ARG A 14 -1.08 4.66 10.27
N ASP A 15 -1.35 5.13 11.51
CA ASP A 15 -1.07 6.51 11.90
C ASP A 15 0.42 6.85 11.77
N ASP A 16 1.29 5.92 12.11
CA ASP A 16 2.73 6.10 12.01
C ASP A 16 3.16 6.28 10.56
N ALA A 17 2.68 5.41 9.66
CA ALA A 17 2.98 5.53 8.23
C ALA A 17 2.41 6.83 7.64
N GLU A 18 1.19 7.20 8.01
CA GLU A 18 0.55 8.45 7.57
C GLU A 18 1.40 9.65 7.95
N THR A 19 1.82 9.71 9.21
CA THR A 19 2.62 10.82 9.72
C THR A 19 3.93 10.95 8.97
N MET A 20 4.62 9.84 8.73
CA MET A 20 5.88 9.87 7.99
C MET A 20 5.69 10.35 6.55
N ILE A 21 4.71 9.78 5.84
CA ILE A 21 4.48 10.09 4.43
C ILE A 21 4.03 11.54 4.25
N GLN A 22 3.14 12.02 5.12
CA GLN A 22 2.73 13.42 5.11
C GLN A 22 3.91 14.36 5.42
N GLY A 23 4.79 13.94 6.31
CA GLY A 23 5.99 14.72 6.65
C GLY A 23 6.94 14.90 5.47
N TRP A 24 6.87 14.04 4.45
CA TRP A 24 7.68 14.18 3.23
C TRP A 24 6.97 14.96 2.13
N GLY A 25 5.81 15.55 2.43
CA GLY A 25 5.11 16.44 1.51
C GLY A 25 4.06 15.78 0.63
N HIS A 26 3.69 14.53 0.92
CA HIS A 26 2.63 13.83 0.18
C HIS A 26 1.30 13.90 0.92
N ASP A 27 0.21 13.79 0.19
CA ASP A 27 -1.11 13.60 0.77
C ASP A 27 -1.38 12.11 0.95
N ILE A 28 -2.27 11.78 1.87
CA ILE A 28 -2.65 10.40 2.11
C ILE A 28 -4.18 10.23 2.09
N LEU A 29 -4.59 9.02 1.69
CA LEU A 29 -5.90 8.48 1.96
C LEU A 29 -5.68 7.20 2.73
N SER A 30 -6.59 6.85 3.62
CA SER A 30 -6.41 5.69 4.51
C SER A 30 -7.60 4.76 4.48
N ALA A 31 -7.31 3.47 4.54
CA ALA A 31 -8.31 2.43 4.66
C ALA A 31 -7.84 1.40 5.68
N SER A 32 -8.77 0.85 6.45
CA SER A 32 -8.48 -0.16 7.45
C SER A 32 -8.83 -1.58 6.99
N ASP A 33 -9.54 -1.71 5.87
CA ASP A 33 -9.93 -3.01 5.35
C ASP A 33 -10.10 -2.95 3.82
N VAL A 34 -10.40 -4.11 3.24
CA VAL A 34 -10.56 -4.26 1.79
C VAL A 34 -11.70 -3.37 1.27
N ASP A 35 -12.85 -3.38 1.95
CA ASP A 35 -14.03 -2.65 1.48
C ASP A 35 -13.79 -1.15 1.44
N GLU A 36 -13.17 -0.59 2.48
CA GLU A 36 -12.81 0.83 2.50
C GLU A 36 -11.84 1.17 1.37
N ALA A 37 -10.82 0.32 1.18
CA ALA A 37 -9.83 0.53 0.12
C ALA A 37 -10.48 0.54 -1.26
N LEU A 38 -11.34 -0.45 -1.54
CA LEU A 38 -12.02 -0.54 -2.82
C LEU A 38 -12.97 0.64 -3.06
N SER A 39 -13.64 1.09 -2.01
CA SER A 39 -14.51 2.27 -2.09
C SER A 39 -13.72 3.51 -2.52
N LEU A 40 -12.54 3.73 -1.95
CA LEU A 40 -11.67 4.84 -2.32
C LEU A 40 -11.13 4.69 -3.75
N LEU A 41 -10.74 3.47 -4.13
CA LEU A 41 -10.22 3.21 -5.48
C LEU A 41 -11.28 3.42 -6.56
N ARG A 42 -12.55 3.18 -6.26
CA ARG A 42 -13.67 3.40 -7.16
C ARG A 42 -14.15 4.85 -7.18
N SER A 43 -13.71 5.65 -6.24
CA SER A 43 -14.09 7.07 -6.16
C SER A 43 -13.34 7.91 -7.20
N PRO A 44 -13.76 9.16 -7.45
CA PRO A 44 -13.02 10.04 -8.36
C PRO A 44 -11.78 10.67 -7.73
N ARG A 45 -11.41 10.31 -6.53
CA ARG A 45 -10.26 10.89 -5.84
C ARG A 45 -8.95 10.55 -6.53
N GLN A 46 -8.00 11.47 -6.49
CA GLN A 46 -6.66 11.24 -6.98
C GLN A 46 -5.96 10.22 -6.08
N ILE A 47 -5.39 9.19 -6.69
CA ILE A 47 -4.56 8.19 -6.01
C ILE A 47 -3.38 7.90 -6.93
N ASP A 48 -2.18 8.18 -6.47
CA ASP A 48 -0.97 8.03 -7.28
C ASP A 48 -0.18 6.78 -6.97
N ALA A 49 -0.42 6.17 -5.81
CA ALA A 49 0.25 4.93 -5.41
C ALA A 49 -0.57 4.23 -4.33
N LEU A 50 -0.39 2.92 -4.24
CA LEU A 50 -1.00 2.08 -3.20
C LEU A 50 0.10 1.51 -2.31
N PHE A 51 -0.04 1.72 -1.00
CA PHE A 51 0.80 1.09 0.02
C PHE A 51 -0.09 0.22 0.89
N THR A 52 -0.01 -1.09 0.76
CA THR A 52 -0.94 -2.00 1.41
C THR A 52 -0.24 -3.11 2.18
N ASP A 53 -0.76 -3.39 3.37
CA ASP A 53 -0.42 -4.62 4.08
C ASP A 53 -0.98 -5.80 3.29
N ILE A 54 -0.25 -6.91 3.27
CA ILE A 54 -0.71 -8.14 2.62
C ILE A 54 -1.78 -8.81 3.47
N TYR A 55 -1.52 -8.95 4.77
CA TYR A 55 -2.45 -9.60 5.71
C TYR A 55 -3.31 -8.57 6.40
N LEU A 56 -4.63 -8.68 6.21
CA LEU A 56 -5.61 -7.84 6.88
C LEU A 56 -6.45 -8.73 7.79
N LYS A 57 -6.84 -8.22 8.95
CA LYS A 57 -7.51 -9.02 9.98
C LYS A 57 -8.79 -9.70 9.49
N LYS A 58 -9.56 -9.00 8.66
CA LYS A 58 -10.85 -9.51 8.16
C LYS A 58 -10.70 -10.33 6.89
N ALA A 59 -9.54 -10.27 6.24
CA ALA A 59 -9.33 -10.95 4.96
C ALA A 59 -7.86 -11.33 4.85
N VAL A 60 -7.55 -12.59 5.16
CA VAL A 60 -6.21 -13.13 4.96
C VAL A 60 -5.83 -12.91 3.49
N LEU A 61 -4.65 -12.37 3.26
CA LEU A 61 -4.19 -11.98 1.92
C LEU A 61 -5.07 -10.91 1.26
N GLY A 62 -5.82 -10.13 2.05
CA GLY A 62 -6.67 -9.05 1.54
C GLY A 62 -5.90 -8.00 0.76
N GLY A 63 -4.63 -7.78 1.09
CA GLY A 63 -3.79 -6.85 0.34
C GLY A 63 -3.60 -7.24 -1.12
N TYR A 64 -3.57 -8.53 -1.43
CA TYR A 64 -3.52 -8.99 -2.82
C TYR A 64 -4.82 -8.67 -3.56
N GLU A 65 -5.96 -8.85 -2.90
CA GLU A 65 -7.25 -8.49 -3.48
C GLU A 65 -7.33 -6.99 -3.77
N VAL A 66 -6.92 -6.18 -2.82
CA VAL A 66 -6.91 -4.72 -3.00
C VAL A 66 -6.02 -4.33 -4.18
N ALA A 67 -4.80 -4.87 -4.23
CA ALA A 67 -3.85 -4.53 -5.30
C ALA A 67 -4.36 -5.00 -6.67
N ASP A 68 -4.92 -6.20 -6.75
CA ASP A 68 -5.45 -6.75 -7.99
C ASP A 68 -6.58 -5.88 -8.55
N GLN A 69 -7.49 -5.45 -7.69
CA GLN A 69 -8.56 -4.54 -8.08
C GLN A 69 -8.02 -3.14 -8.40
N ALA A 70 -7.04 -2.67 -7.63
CA ALA A 70 -6.46 -1.35 -7.83
C ALA A 70 -5.88 -1.18 -9.23
N VAL A 71 -5.11 -2.16 -9.70
CA VAL A 71 -4.48 -2.06 -11.02
C VAL A 71 -5.49 -2.18 -12.16
N LYS A 72 -6.63 -2.80 -11.91
CA LYS A 72 -7.75 -2.86 -12.87
C LYS A 72 -8.50 -1.53 -12.94
N LEU A 73 -8.66 -0.87 -11.79
CA LEU A 73 -9.41 0.38 -11.68
C LEU A 73 -8.57 1.61 -12.02
N ARG A 74 -7.28 1.55 -11.78
CA ARG A 74 -6.34 2.66 -11.94
C ARG A 74 -5.16 2.19 -12.77
N LEU A 75 -5.17 2.52 -14.05
CA LEU A 75 -4.14 2.10 -15.00
C LEU A 75 -2.75 2.56 -14.52
N ASN A 76 -1.79 1.64 -14.52
CA ASN A 76 -0.39 1.89 -14.14
C ASN A 76 -0.18 2.36 -12.70
N LEU A 77 -1.12 2.05 -11.80
CA LEU A 77 -0.97 2.42 -10.40
C LEU A 77 0.19 1.63 -9.76
N PRO A 78 1.22 2.31 -9.24
CA PRO A 78 2.30 1.60 -8.55
C PRO A 78 1.82 1.06 -7.20
N VAL A 79 2.32 -0.14 -6.86
CA VAL A 79 1.92 -0.86 -5.64
C VAL A 79 3.13 -1.21 -4.80
N LEU A 80 3.06 -0.90 -3.52
CA LEU A 80 4.04 -1.31 -2.51
C LEU A 80 3.33 -2.19 -1.49
N TYR A 81 3.74 -3.45 -1.40
CA TYR A 81 3.24 -4.38 -0.37
C TYR A 81 4.11 -4.31 0.86
N THR A 82 3.52 -4.57 2.02
CA THR A 82 4.27 -4.75 3.26
C THR A 82 3.64 -5.86 4.10
N THR A 83 4.45 -6.54 4.89
CA THR A 83 4.01 -7.53 5.86
C THR A 83 5.09 -7.79 6.89
N GLY A 84 4.68 -8.20 8.10
CA GLY A 84 5.59 -8.70 9.12
C GLY A 84 5.89 -10.18 8.97
N ASN A 85 5.14 -10.88 8.12
CA ASN A 85 5.31 -12.32 7.90
C ASN A 85 6.40 -12.58 6.87
N THR A 86 6.98 -13.79 6.92
CA THR A 86 7.93 -14.23 5.91
C THR A 86 7.19 -14.47 4.60
N ILE A 87 7.77 -14.03 3.49
CA ILE A 87 7.23 -14.24 2.15
C ILE A 87 8.07 -15.29 1.44
N ASP A 88 7.41 -16.32 0.90
CA ASP A 88 8.04 -17.33 0.06
C ASP A 88 7.85 -17.01 -1.43
N ASP A 89 8.48 -17.80 -2.29
CA ASP A 89 8.40 -17.59 -3.74
C ASP A 89 6.99 -17.74 -4.28
N LYS A 90 6.21 -18.65 -3.69
CA LYS A 90 4.81 -18.86 -4.10
C LYS A 90 3.98 -17.62 -3.81
N MET A 91 4.19 -16.99 -2.67
CA MET A 91 3.48 -15.76 -2.32
C MET A 91 3.83 -14.62 -3.26
N LYS A 92 5.08 -14.56 -3.70
CA LYS A 92 5.53 -13.53 -4.67
C LYS A 92 4.81 -13.65 -6.01
N THR A 93 4.35 -14.82 -6.38
CA THR A 93 3.59 -15.00 -7.63
C THR A 93 2.23 -14.31 -7.60
N LEU A 94 1.76 -13.93 -6.41
CA LEU A 94 0.50 -13.22 -6.23
C LEU A 94 0.64 -11.70 -6.34
N PHE A 95 1.88 -11.20 -6.40
CA PHE A 95 2.12 -9.77 -6.58
C PHE A 95 1.64 -9.32 -7.96
N VAL A 96 1.03 -8.12 -8.00
CA VAL A 96 0.74 -7.51 -9.31
C VAL A 96 2.06 -7.16 -10.00
N ASP A 97 2.03 -7.09 -11.34
CA ASP A 97 3.24 -6.81 -12.13
C ASP A 97 3.87 -5.49 -11.71
N GLY A 98 5.19 -5.54 -11.54
CA GLY A 98 5.98 -4.35 -11.19
C GLY A 98 5.86 -3.88 -9.76
N ALA A 99 5.20 -4.64 -8.90
CA ALA A 99 5.03 -4.26 -7.50
C ALA A 99 6.35 -4.30 -6.73
N HIS A 100 6.41 -3.47 -5.71
CA HIS A 100 7.52 -3.42 -4.77
C HIS A 100 7.10 -4.01 -3.43
N PHE A 101 8.08 -4.34 -2.60
CA PHE A 101 7.84 -4.96 -1.29
C PHE A 101 8.74 -4.35 -0.23
N LEU A 102 8.19 -4.12 0.97
CA LEU A 102 8.91 -3.61 2.13
C LEU A 102 8.57 -4.47 3.35
N GLN A 103 9.58 -5.13 3.92
CA GLN A 103 9.41 -6.00 5.09
C GLN A 103 9.22 -5.18 6.36
N LYS A 104 8.25 -5.57 7.20
CA LYS A 104 8.15 -5.05 8.57
C LYS A 104 9.07 -5.84 9.51
N PRO A 105 9.62 -5.22 10.55
CA PRO A 105 9.55 -3.79 10.81
C PRO A 105 10.49 -3.04 9.88
N TYR A 106 10.08 -1.85 9.45
CA TYR A 106 10.93 -1.01 8.60
C TYR A 106 11.31 0.27 9.33
N THR A 107 12.45 0.84 8.95
CA THR A 107 12.86 2.14 9.47
C THR A 107 12.21 3.25 8.66
N ARG A 108 12.22 4.47 9.21
CA ARG A 108 11.78 5.65 8.48
C ARG A 108 12.51 5.78 7.14
N PHE A 109 13.83 5.55 7.16
CA PHE A 109 14.66 5.63 5.94
C PHE A 109 14.23 4.59 4.89
N GLN A 110 13.96 3.36 5.31
CA GLN A 110 13.53 2.30 4.40
C GLN A 110 12.18 2.63 3.76
N LEU A 111 11.23 3.14 4.54
CA LEU A 111 9.94 3.54 3.98
C LEU A 111 10.10 4.70 3.02
N GLN A 112 10.90 5.71 3.37
CA GLN A 112 11.15 6.85 2.51
C GLN A 112 11.75 6.42 1.17
N SER A 113 12.79 5.59 1.22
CA SER A 113 13.43 5.07 -0.01
C SER A 113 12.45 4.29 -0.87
N SER A 114 11.62 3.45 -0.25
CA SER A 114 10.61 2.67 -0.98
C SER A 114 9.57 3.56 -1.64
N VAL A 115 9.11 4.59 -0.95
CA VAL A 115 8.13 5.54 -1.50
C VAL A 115 8.74 6.33 -2.66
N GLU A 116 9.99 6.76 -2.53
CA GLU A 116 10.68 7.49 -3.60
C GLU A 116 10.80 6.62 -4.86
N VAL A 117 11.19 5.36 -4.72
CA VAL A 117 11.27 4.42 -5.84
C VAL A 117 9.88 4.19 -6.45
N LEU A 118 8.87 4.01 -5.60
CA LEU A 118 7.50 3.76 -6.02
C LEU A 118 6.96 4.90 -6.90
N LEU A 119 7.27 6.13 -6.54
CA LEU A 119 6.77 7.32 -7.23
C LEU A 119 7.68 7.78 -8.39
N ALA A 120 8.82 7.15 -8.57
CA ALA A 120 9.74 7.51 -9.65
C ALA A 120 9.12 7.23 -11.02
N PRO A 121 9.34 8.11 -12.01
CA PRO A 121 8.82 7.89 -13.37
C PRO A 121 9.48 6.73 -14.09
#